data_31757adfb5ebe5de5d6b206c5cd627c8
#
_entry.id   31757adfb5ebe5de5d6b206c5cd627c8
#
_cell.length_a   1.000
_cell.length_b   1.000
_cell.length_c   1.000
_cell.angle_alpha   90.00
_cell.angle_beta   90.00
_cell.angle_gamma   90.00
#
_symmetry.space_group_name_H-M   'P 1'
#
loop_
_entity.id
_entity.type
_entity.pdbx_description
1 polymer ?
#
loop_
_entity_poly.entity_id
_entity_poly.type
_entity_poly.pdbx_seq_one_letter_code
_entity_poly.pdbx_strand_id
1 'polypeptide(L)'
;MSKKTPADKNRDSPYTNKAMKKSELLEKAAPHYEEDQVLELEHAIDIATKAHIGQKRKSGEPYIIHPLSVAGTLIDWGMDIDSVLAGVLHDTVEDTNITLEQLETLFGKDVSFLVDGVTKVSQARAGMQDLAEYLPQTKDNLSKLLIAVGQDVRVIIIKLADRLHNLQTLQHMSKEKQVKIARESLEVFGPMADRLGMGRVRMEIEELAFSYLDPTEFKKLRNLIRKRLGKSTRKLGIVRDEIAKALHHEKVEFEINGRVKSVYSLHKKLRKSGSIDDIYDLMALRIIVETKEDCYRVLGVLHSLYQPMIARIKDYIAVPKPNGYQSLHTTVITPTKQIIEFQIRTYDMHEFAERGLAASFHYHEQKGSKDYTRGKKSSILPTHMQWINQLQEVADKLRGGEDITSDQLNIDLFGDRIFVYSPKGDIYNLPEGALPLDFAYLVHSDIGKHANGFHVNGMIRPFNEPLHNGDIVEVMTRKNSSPKQAWLDHVTTTHARNKLRAQLRQLGIISGISHAAAIIRVKTMRKKEK
;
A
#
# COMPACT_ATOMS: atom_id res chain seq x y z
N MET A 1 17.52 -37.72 -25.01
CA MET A 1 17.42 -36.25 -24.92
C MET A 1 16.01 -35.90 -24.41
N SER A 2 15.86 -35.74 -23.12
CA SER A 2 14.59 -35.42 -22.46
C SER A 2 14.25 -33.94 -22.73
N LYS A 3 13.10 -33.68 -23.37
CA LYS A 3 12.55 -32.32 -23.58
C LYS A 3 12.15 -31.73 -22.24
N LYS A 4 12.89 -30.74 -21.75
CA LYS A 4 12.53 -29.94 -20.57
C LYS A 4 11.19 -29.25 -20.81
N THR A 5 10.22 -29.55 -19.98
CA THR A 5 8.90 -28.89 -19.95
C THR A 5 9.01 -27.40 -19.65
N PRO A 6 8.07 -26.54 -20.10
CA PRO A 6 8.10 -25.08 -19.87
C PRO A 6 8.15 -24.63 -18.40
N ALA A 7 7.81 -25.52 -17.44
CA ALA A 7 7.85 -25.28 -16.00
C ALA A 7 9.27 -25.05 -15.43
N ASP A 8 10.32 -25.50 -16.12
CA ASP A 8 11.71 -25.41 -15.64
C ASP A 8 12.37 -24.04 -15.87
N LYS A 9 11.68 -23.09 -16.55
CA LYS A 9 12.27 -21.79 -16.90
C LYS A 9 12.11 -20.69 -15.85
N ASN A 10 11.36 -20.93 -14.77
CA ASN A 10 11.08 -19.92 -13.73
C ASN A 10 11.84 -20.16 -12.41
N ARG A 11 12.78 -21.12 -12.37
CA ARG A 11 13.61 -21.41 -11.17
C ARG A 11 14.55 -20.27 -10.72
N ASP A 12 14.63 -19.19 -11.49
CA ASP A 12 15.49 -18.03 -11.20
C ASP A 12 14.76 -16.85 -10.52
N SER A 13 13.52 -16.99 -10.06
CA SER A 13 12.88 -15.94 -9.27
C SER A 13 13.42 -16.00 -7.84
N PRO A 14 13.94 -14.90 -7.28
CA PRO A 14 14.35 -14.85 -5.87
C PRO A 14 13.18 -15.04 -4.89
N TYR A 15 11.96 -15.08 -5.39
CA TYR A 15 10.70 -15.18 -4.65
C TYR A 15 10.02 -16.56 -4.77
N THR A 16 10.73 -17.62 -5.18
CA THR A 16 10.17 -18.99 -5.17
C THR A 16 10.03 -19.47 -3.73
N ASN A 17 8.80 -19.64 -3.29
CA ASN A 17 8.50 -20.14 -1.95
C ASN A 17 8.73 -21.65 -1.88
N LYS A 18 9.48 -22.12 -0.88
CA LYS A 18 9.57 -23.55 -0.53
C LYS A 18 8.28 -23.92 0.19
N ALA A 19 7.69 -25.07 -0.13
CA ALA A 19 6.49 -25.56 0.54
C ALA A 19 6.69 -25.60 2.06
N MET A 20 5.88 -24.82 2.80
CA MET A 20 5.94 -24.73 4.25
C MET A 20 5.33 -25.98 4.89
N LYS A 21 6.05 -26.60 5.82
CA LYS A 21 5.58 -27.74 6.61
C LYS A 21 5.14 -27.30 8.00
N LYS A 22 4.26 -28.10 8.66
CA LYS A 22 3.83 -27.85 10.06
C LYS A 22 5.02 -27.62 10.99
N SER A 23 6.03 -28.54 10.97
CA SER A 23 7.21 -28.40 11.84
C SER A 23 8.02 -27.13 11.56
N GLU A 24 8.21 -26.78 10.28
CA GLU A 24 8.94 -25.56 9.89
C GLU A 24 8.19 -24.29 10.35
N LEU A 25 6.84 -24.31 10.33
CA LEU A 25 6.05 -23.17 10.80
C LEU A 25 6.12 -23.02 12.32
N LEU A 26 6.02 -24.13 13.08
CA LEU A 26 6.12 -24.12 14.54
C LEU A 26 7.52 -23.70 15.01
N GLU A 27 8.58 -24.23 14.40
CA GLU A 27 9.97 -23.79 14.65
C GLU A 27 10.15 -22.29 14.40
N LYS A 28 9.48 -21.76 13.36
CA LYS A 28 9.49 -20.34 13.03
C LYS A 28 8.73 -19.50 14.05
N ALA A 29 7.61 -20.01 14.58
CA ALA A 29 6.77 -19.32 15.55
C ALA A 29 7.40 -19.24 16.95
N ALA A 30 8.08 -20.30 17.38
CA ALA A 30 8.61 -20.44 18.73
C ALA A 30 9.47 -19.25 19.25
N PRO A 31 10.32 -18.57 18.45
CA PRO A 31 11.06 -17.40 18.94
C PRO A 31 10.22 -16.13 19.10
N HIS A 32 8.99 -16.09 18.59
CA HIS A 32 8.18 -14.88 18.47
C HIS A 32 6.93 -14.86 19.35
N TYR A 33 6.45 -16.03 19.79
CA TYR A 33 5.20 -16.18 20.55
C TYR A 33 5.43 -17.00 21.82
N GLU A 34 4.56 -16.81 22.81
CA GLU A 34 4.56 -17.58 24.04
C GLU A 34 4.17 -19.06 23.77
N GLU A 35 4.54 -19.97 24.70
CA GLU A 35 4.36 -21.42 24.51
C GLU A 35 2.88 -21.81 24.31
N ASP A 36 1.97 -21.18 25.05
CA ASP A 36 0.52 -21.40 24.90
C ASP A 36 0.00 -20.94 23.54
N GLN A 37 0.48 -19.83 23.02
CA GLN A 37 0.15 -19.34 21.68
C GLN A 37 0.68 -20.27 20.58
N VAL A 38 1.87 -20.85 20.76
CA VAL A 38 2.41 -21.84 19.80
C VAL A 38 1.58 -23.13 19.82
N LEU A 39 1.11 -23.57 20.99
CA LEU A 39 0.19 -24.71 21.11
C LEU A 39 -1.16 -24.44 20.43
N GLU A 40 -1.70 -23.23 20.56
CA GLU A 40 -2.91 -22.81 19.88
C GLU A 40 -2.73 -22.79 18.35
N LEU A 41 -1.56 -22.31 17.86
CA LEU A 41 -1.18 -22.38 16.45
C LEU A 41 -1.11 -23.83 15.97
N GLU A 42 -0.52 -24.73 16.74
CA GLU A 42 -0.49 -26.16 16.40
C GLU A 42 -1.90 -26.74 16.25
N HIS A 43 -2.81 -26.40 17.17
CA HIS A 43 -4.20 -26.81 17.11
C HIS A 43 -4.92 -26.27 15.88
N ALA A 44 -4.71 -25.01 15.53
CA ALA A 44 -5.27 -24.40 14.30
C ALA A 44 -4.78 -25.11 13.02
N ILE A 45 -3.48 -25.46 12.98
CA ILE A 45 -2.90 -26.21 11.86
C ILE A 45 -3.55 -27.59 11.72
N ASP A 46 -3.78 -28.29 12.83
CA ASP A 46 -4.41 -29.62 12.82
C ASP A 46 -5.86 -29.56 12.35
N ILE A 47 -6.62 -28.55 12.77
CA ILE A 47 -7.99 -28.31 12.31
C ILE A 47 -8.01 -28.00 10.80
N ALA A 48 -7.18 -27.04 10.33
CA ALA A 48 -7.11 -26.69 8.92
C ALA A 48 -6.65 -27.89 8.07
N THR A 49 -5.70 -28.71 8.56
CA THR A 49 -5.23 -29.92 7.87
C THR A 49 -6.35 -30.94 7.71
N LYS A 50 -7.13 -31.17 8.77
CA LYS A 50 -8.29 -32.09 8.73
C LYS A 50 -9.39 -31.57 7.81
N ALA A 51 -9.66 -30.26 7.85
CA ALA A 51 -10.69 -29.63 7.03
C ALA A 51 -10.39 -29.73 5.53
N HIS A 52 -9.13 -29.58 5.14
CA HIS A 52 -8.68 -29.65 3.74
C HIS A 52 -8.21 -31.04 3.29
N ILE A 53 -8.56 -32.13 4.02
CA ILE A 53 -8.21 -33.49 3.63
C ILE A 53 -8.70 -33.80 2.21
N GLY A 54 -7.79 -34.30 1.35
CA GLY A 54 -8.11 -34.67 -0.03
C GLY A 54 -8.13 -33.51 -1.01
N GLN A 55 -8.15 -32.27 -0.55
CA GLN A 55 -8.05 -31.11 -1.44
C GLN A 55 -6.61 -30.91 -1.92
N LYS A 56 -6.48 -30.52 -3.21
CA LYS A 56 -5.19 -30.26 -3.86
C LYS A 56 -5.20 -28.93 -4.59
N ARG A 57 -4.08 -28.25 -4.55
CA ARG A 57 -3.84 -27.07 -5.38
C ARG A 57 -3.66 -27.45 -6.87
N LYS A 58 -3.71 -26.46 -7.76
CA LYS A 58 -3.43 -26.66 -9.20
C LYS A 58 -2.00 -27.15 -9.48
N SER A 59 -1.07 -27.00 -8.54
CA SER A 59 0.27 -27.57 -8.57
C SER A 59 0.28 -29.09 -8.34
N GLY A 60 -0.82 -29.66 -7.81
CA GLY A 60 -0.93 -31.06 -7.36
C GLY A 60 -0.56 -31.29 -5.91
N GLU A 61 -0.05 -30.30 -5.21
CA GLU A 61 0.31 -30.36 -3.78
C GLU A 61 -0.93 -30.33 -2.88
N PRO A 62 -0.85 -30.86 -1.63
CA PRO A 62 -1.91 -30.72 -0.63
C PRO A 62 -2.28 -29.25 -0.41
N TYR A 63 -3.58 -28.95 -0.27
CA TYR A 63 -4.06 -27.56 -0.13
C TYR A 63 -3.49 -26.86 1.09
N ILE A 64 -3.29 -27.57 2.19
CA ILE A 64 -2.79 -27.03 3.46
C ILE A 64 -1.45 -26.27 3.35
N ILE A 65 -0.63 -26.58 2.36
CA ILE A 65 0.65 -25.86 2.13
C ILE A 65 0.43 -24.36 1.94
N HIS A 66 -0.72 -23.97 1.36
CA HIS A 66 -1.06 -22.57 1.16
C HIS A 66 -1.29 -21.81 2.47
N PRO A 67 -2.26 -22.19 3.33
CA PRO A 67 -2.46 -21.51 4.61
C PRO A 67 -1.20 -21.52 5.48
N LEU A 68 -0.43 -22.61 5.50
CA LEU A 68 0.85 -22.63 6.24
C LEU A 68 1.85 -21.61 5.71
N SER A 69 1.94 -21.44 4.38
CA SER A 69 2.83 -20.44 3.76
C SER A 69 2.36 -19.01 4.03
N VAL A 70 1.04 -18.77 4.05
CA VAL A 70 0.45 -17.48 4.44
C VAL A 70 0.79 -17.15 5.89
N ALA A 71 0.57 -18.08 6.81
CA ALA A 71 0.90 -17.92 8.22
C ALA A 71 2.41 -17.66 8.43
N GLY A 72 3.28 -18.42 7.74
CA GLY A 72 4.72 -18.21 7.78
C GLY A 72 5.14 -16.83 7.29
N THR A 73 4.45 -16.27 6.32
CA THR A 73 4.65 -14.90 5.83
C THR A 73 4.21 -13.86 6.88
N LEU A 74 3.08 -14.10 7.56
CA LEU A 74 2.60 -13.21 8.63
C LEU A 74 3.55 -13.19 9.82
N ILE A 75 4.15 -14.34 10.19
CA ILE A 75 5.22 -14.40 11.20
C ILE A 75 6.43 -13.56 10.77
N ASP A 76 6.89 -13.68 9.50
CA ASP A 76 8.00 -12.88 8.97
C ASP A 76 7.72 -11.37 9.04
N TRP A 77 6.46 -10.99 8.90
CA TRP A 77 6.05 -9.59 9.00
C TRP A 77 5.89 -9.10 10.44
N GLY A 78 5.95 -10.00 11.45
CA GLY A 78 5.82 -9.68 12.86
C GLY A 78 4.38 -9.39 13.26
N MET A 79 3.40 -10.12 12.71
CA MET A 79 1.99 -9.99 13.08
C MET A 79 1.70 -10.63 14.43
N ASP A 80 0.59 -10.22 15.06
CA ASP A 80 0.06 -10.86 16.27
C ASP A 80 -0.39 -12.31 16.01
N ILE A 81 -0.56 -13.08 17.10
CA ILE A 81 -0.93 -14.49 16.99
C ILE A 81 -2.31 -14.68 16.37
N ASP A 82 -3.30 -13.81 16.68
CA ASP A 82 -4.65 -13.88 16.12
C ASP A 82 -4.60 -13.76 14.58
N SER A 83 -3.74 -12.88 14.04
CA SER A 83 -3.53 -12.75 12.61
C SER A 83 -2.91 -13.99 11.98
N VAL A 84 -1.98 -14.64 12.68
CA VAL A 84 -1.33 -15.88 12.21
C VAL A 84 -2.32 -17.04 12.22
N LEU A 85 -3.11 -17.18 13.29
CA LEU A 85 -4.21 -18.17 13.39
C LEU A 85 -5.23 -17.95 12.28
N ALA A 86 -5.67 -16.70 12.06
CA ALA A 86 -6.56 -16.37 10.97
C ALA A 86 -5.92 -16.67 9.60
N GLY A 87 -4.62 -16.50 9.44
CA GLY A 87 -3.87 -16.86 8.24
C GLY A 87 -3.86 -18.37 7.96
N VAL A 88 -3.82 -19.23 9.02
CA VAL A 88 -3.95 -20.69 8.89
C VAL A 88 -5.39 -21.08 8.53
N LEU A 89 -6.38 -20.36 9.06
CA LEU A 89 -7.80 -20.75 9.01
C LEU A 89 -8.60 -20.03 7.90
N HIS A 90 -8.01 -19.08 7.16
CA HIS A 90 -8.72 -18.13 6.30
C HIS A 90 -9.58 -18.77 5.20
N ASP A 91 -9.18 -19.92 4.66
CA ASP A 91 -9.91 -20.63 3.61
C ASP A 91 -10.84 -21.72 4.15
N THR A 92 -10.80 -22.03 5.47
CA THR A 92 -11.58 -23.12 6.04
C THR A 92 -13.09 -22.88 5.97
N VAL A 93 -13.54 -21.64 6.17
CA VAL A 93 -14.96 -21.26 6.09
C VAL A 93 -15.45 -21.18 4.64
N GLU A 94 -14.59 -20.80 3.69
CA GLU A 94 -14.95 -20.67 2.28
C GLU A 94 -14.95 -22.03 1.56
N ASP A 95 -13.97 -22.89 1.84
CA ASP A 95 -13.68 -24.10 1.06
C ASP A 95 -14.01 -25.41 1.78
N THR A 96 -14.52 -25.36 3.04
CA THR A 96 -14.84 -26.54 3.85
C THR A 96 -16.17 -26.39 4.61
N ASN A 97 -16.49 -27.35 5.51
CA ASN A 97 -17.70 -27.33 6.32
C ASN A 97 -17.52 -26.64 7.69
N ILE A 98 -16.39 -25.98 7.94
CA ILE A 98 -16.16 -25.27 9.20
C ILE A 98 -16.95 -23.96 9.18
N THR A 99 -17.67 -23.67 10.29
CA THR A 99 -18.46 -22.45 10.44
C THR A 99 -17.72 -21.40 11.28
N LEU A 100 -18.12 -20.12 11.14
CA LEU A 100 -17.57 -19.03 11.95
C LEU A 100 -17.85 -19.22 13.44
N GLU A 101 -19.00 -19.79 13.82
CA GLU A 101 -19.36 -20.09 15.21
C GLU A 101 -18.42 -21.13 15.82
N GLN A 102 -18.02 -22.13 15.04
CA GLN A 102 -17.02 -23.10 15.46
C GLN A 102 -15.66 -22.46 15.69
N LEU A 103 -15.22 -21.58 14.77
CA LEU A 103 -13.96 -20.84 14.94
C LEU A 103 -14.02 -19.90 16.15
N GLU A 104 -15.14 -19.21 16.39
CA GLU A 104 -15.31 -18.36 17.56
C GLU A 104 -15.21 -19.14 18.86
N THR A 105 -15.79 -20.36 18.90
CA THR A 105 -15.75 -21.24 20.07
C THR A 105 -14.32 -21.74 20.36
N LEU A 106 -13.53 -22.05 19.32
CA LEU A 106 -12.22 -22.67 19.43
C LEU A 106 -11.08 -21.65 19.60
N PHE A 107 -11.15 -20.50 18.92
CA PHE A 107 -10.06 -19.52 18.80
C PHE A 107 -10.48 -18.10 19.19
N GLY A 108 -11.71 -17.91 19.64
CA GLY A 108 -12.21 -16.61 20.08
C GLY A 108 -12.72 -15.71 18.97
N LYS A 109 -13.27 -14.55 19.42
CA LYS A 109 -13.98 -13.60 18.54
C LYS A 109 -13.06 -12.90 17.55
N ASP A 110 -11.84 -12.59 17.95
CA ASP A 110 -10.91 -11.83 17.13
C ASP A 110 -10.46 -12.65 15.92
N VAL A 111 -10.10 -13.92 16.11
CA VAL A 111 -9.75 -14.85 15.01
C VAL A 111 -10.93 -15.08 14.07
N SER A 112 -12.13 -15.39 14.61
CA SER A 112 -13.35 -15.58 13.81
C SER A 112 -13.70 -14.35 13.00
N PHE A 113 -13.59 -13.16 13.58
CA PHE A 113 -13.81 -11.88 12.90
C PHE A 113 -12.81 -11.64 11.75
N LEU A 114 -11.53 -11.92 11.97
CA LEU A 114 -10.50 -11.78 10.93
C LEU A 114 -10.74 -12.75 9.76
N VAL A 115 -11.09 -14.02 10.05
CA VAL A 115 -11.42 -15.01 9.03
C VAL A 115 -12.65 -14.58 8.23
N ASP A 116 -13.74 -14.13 8.89
CA ASP A 116 -14.93 -13.59 8.23
C ASP A 116 -14.60 -12.40 7.31
N GLY A 117 -13.75 -11.47 7.80
CA GLY A 117 -13.29 -10.34 7.03
C GLY A 117 -12.53 -10.75 5.75
N VAL A 118 -11.60 -11.69 5.87
CA VAL A 118 -10.82 -12.21 4.73
C VAL A 118 -11.70 -12.94 3.74
N THR A 119 -12.67 -13.76 4.21
CA THR A 119 -13.65 -14.48 3.39
C THR A 119 -14.55 -13.51 2.63
N LYS A 120 -15.08 -12.46 3.27
CA LYS A 120 -15.89 -11.42 2.61
C LYS A 120 -15.11 -10.69 1.52
N VAL A 121 -13.83 -10.42 1.74
CA VAL A 121 -12.93 -9.86 0.72
C VAL A 121 -12.75 -10.80 -0.47
N SER A 122 -12.64 -12.11 -0.20
CA SER A 122 -12.52 -13.16 -1.25
C SER A 122 -13.81 -13.27 -2.08
N GLN A 123 -14.97 -13.31 -1.44
CA GLN A 123 -16.27 -13.36 -2.11
C GLN A 123 -16.56 -12.09 -2.92
N ALA A 124 -16.20 -10.93 -2.40
CA ALA A 124 -16.23 -9.66 -3.14
C ALA A 124 -15.45 -9.77 -4.46
N ARG A 125 -14.28 -10.42 -4.43
CA ARG A 125 -13.44 -10.68 -5.60
C ARG A 125 -14.07 -11.67 -6.59
N ALA A 126 -14.72 -12.74 -6.12
CA ALA A 126 -15.38 -13.70 -7.02
C ALA A 126 -16.45 -13.03 -7.89
N GLY A 127 -17.18 -12.04 -7.34
CA GLY A 127 -18.11 -11.20 -8.10
C GLY A 127 -17.46 -10.20 -9.06
N MET A 128 -16.14 -9.94 -8.96
CA MET A 128 -15.38 -9.11 -9.92
C MET A 128 -15.04 -9.84 -11.24
N GLN A 129 -15.59 -11.03 -11.48
CA GLN A 129 -15.18 -11.85 -12.63
C GLN A 129 -15.50 -11.24 -14.00
N ASP A 130 -16.36 -10.20 -14.08
CA ASP A 130 -16.73 -9.54 -15.33
C ASP A 130 -16.56 -8.01 -15.29
N LEU A 131 -15.32 -7.55 -15.05
CA LEU A 131 -14.98 -6.11 -14.98
C LEU A 131 -15.25 -5.33 -16.29
N ALA A 132 -15.49 -6.01 -17.41
CA ALA A 132 -15.76 -5.38 -18.71
C ALA A 132 -17.25 -5.19 -19.01
N GLU A 133 -18.17 -5.94 -18.37
CA GLU A 133 -19.58 -5.96 -18.74
C GLU A 133 -20.58 -5.51 -17.65
N TYR A 134 -20.21 -5.46 -16.34
CA TYR A 134 -21.19 -5.18 -15.27
C TYR A 134 -20.68 -4.21 -14.18
N LEU A 135 -20.75 -2.94 -14.47
CA LEU A 135 -20.48 -1.83 -13.55
C LEU A 135 -21.24 -1.83 -12.19
N PRO A 136 -22.48 -2.33 -12.04
CA PRO A 136 -23.19 -2.31 -10.75
C PRO A 136 -22.65 -3.28 -9.70
N GLN A 137 -22.15 -4.47 -10.09
CA GLN A 137 -21.66 -5.49 -9.15
C GLN A 137 -20.24 -5.20 -8.61
N THR A 138 -19.45 -4.45 -9.36
CA THR A 138 -18.09 -4.04 -8.97
C THR A 138 -18.10 -3.07 -7.77
N LYS A 139 -19.13 -2.20 -7.70
CA LYS A 139 -19.31 -1.26 -6.58
C LYS A 139 -19.52 -2.00 -5.25
N ASP A 140 -20.32 -3.07 -5.26
CA ASP A 140 -20.66 -3.83 -4.06
C ASP A 140 -19.44 -4.55 -3.46
N ASN A 141 -18.56 -5.02 -4.30
CA ASN A 141 -17.39 -5.81 -3.93
C ASN A 141 -16.25 -4.97 -3.36
N LEU A 142 -15.95 -3.82 -3.99
CA LEU A 142 -14.98 -2.86 -3.45
C LEU A 142 -15.49 -2.26 -2.14
N SER A 143 -16.80 -2.02 -2.03
CA SER A 143 -17.44 -1.55 -0.80
C SER A 143 -17.26 -2.53 0.35
N LYS A 144 -17.46 -3.84 0.12
CA LYS A 144 -17.27 -4.89 1.13
C LYS A 144 -15.80 -4.97 1.58
N LEU A 145 -14.85 -4.86 0.64
CA LEU A 145 -13.43 -4.79 0.95
C LEU A 145 -13.11 -3.59 1.85
N LEU A 146 -13.57 -2.40 1.47
CA LEU A 146 -13.32 -1.17 2.22
C LEU A 146 -13.97 -1.20 3.60
N ILE A 147 -15.15 -1.81 3.72
CA ILE A 147 -15.84 -1.99 5.00
C ILE A 147 -15.05 -2.91 5.92
N ALA A 148 -14.57 -4.05 5.42
CA ALA A 148 -13.79 -5.00 6.20
C ALA A 148 -12.46 -4.39 6.67
N VAL A 149 -11.73 -3.72 5.77
CA VAL A 149 -10.47 -3.04 6.08
C VAL A 149 -10.67 -1.87 7.06
N GLY A 150 -11.78 -1.14 6.94
CA GLY A 150 -12.12 -0.04 7.86
C GLY A 150 -12.47 -0.53 9.27
N GLN A 151 -12.87 -1.79 9.44
CA GLN A 151 -13.14 -2.39 10.75
C GLN A 151 -11.86 -2.89 11.43
N ASP A 152 -11.00 -3.59 10.70
CA ASP A 152 -9.70 -4.05 11.19
C ASP A 152 -8.69 -4.16 10.03
N VAL A 153 -7.61 -3.42 10.14
CA VAL A 153 -6.56 -3.37 9.10
C VAL A 153 -5.81 -4.70 8.96
N ARG A 154 -5.84 -5.58 9.98
CA ARG A 154 -5.25 -6.92 9.91
C ARG A 154 -5.84 -7.76 8.79
N VAL A 155 -7.13 -7.58 8.48
CA VAL A 155 -7.81 -8.26 7.36
C VAL A 155 -7.07 -8.06 6.03
N ILE A 156 -6.66 -6.82 5.71
CA ILE A 156 -5.94 -6.57 4.46
C ILE A 156 -4.50 -7.06 4.52
N ILE A 157 -3.84 -7.04 5.69
CA ILE A 157 -2.49 -7.59 5.84
C ILE A 157 -2.49 -9.11 5.60
N ILE A 158 -3.45 -9.85 6.17
CA ILE A 158 -3.64 -11.29 5.89
C ILE A 158 -3.89 -11.50 4.39
N LYS A 159 -4.73 -10.66 3.78
CA LYS A 159 -5.03 -10.77 2.35
C LYS A 159 -3.84 -10.43 1.45
N LEU A 160 -2.94 -9.55 1.88
CA LEU A 160 -1.66 -9.29 1.18
C LEU A 160 -0.73 -10.52 1.23
N ALA A 161 -0.68 -11.23 2.36
CA ALA A 161 0.09 -12.47 2.50
C ALA A 161 -0.47 -13.58 1.60
N ASP A 162 -1.80 -13.77 1.58
CA ASP A 162 -2.49 -14.67 0.65
C ASP A 162 -2.17 -14.31 -0.81
N ARG A 163 -2.31 -13.04 -1.17
CA ARG A 163 -2.04 -12.56 -2.53
C ARG A 163 -0.60 -12.81 -2.96
N LEU A 164 0.35 -12.55 -2.06
CA LEU A 164 1.77 -12.77 -2.33
C LEU A 164 2.04 -14.25 -2.62
N HIS A 165 1.53 -15.17 -1.79
CA HIS A 165 1.68 -16.60 -2.02
C HIS A 165 0.99 -17.07 -3.31
N ASN A 166 -0.20 -16.52 -3.62
CA ASN A 166 -0.90 -16.81 -4.87
C ASN A 166 -0.10 -16.35 -6.11
N LEU A 167 0.58 -15.20 -6.06
CA LEU A 167 1.48 -14.74 -7.12
C LEU A 167 2.71 -15.64 -7.26
N GLN A 168 3.28 -16.12 -6.17
CA GLN A 168 4.45 -17.02 -6.16
C GLN A 168 4.15 -18.39 -6.79
N THR A 169 2.88 -18.83 -6.74
CA THR A 169 2.43 -20.12 -7.29
C THR A 169 1.60 -19.98 -8.58
N LEU A 170 1.53 -18.79 -9.15
CA LEU A 170 0.64 -18.43 -10.26
C LEU A 170 0.94 -19.16 -11.59
N GLN A 171 2.16 -19.70 -11.74
CA GLN A 171 2.58 -20.48 -12.93
C GLN A 171 1.71 -21.71 -13.20
N HIS A 172 1.02 -22.23 -12.21
CA HIS A 172 0.14 -23.39 -12.32
C HIS A 172 -1.28 -23.07 -12.83
N MET A 173 -1.60 -21.79 -13.00
CA MET A 173 -2.89 -21.32 -13.49
C MET A 173 -2.89 -21.12 -15.03
N SER A 174 -4.09 -21.06 -15.63
CA SER A 174 -4.23 -20.70 -17.06
C SER A 174 -3.70 -19.27 -17.32
N LYS A 175 -3.26 -19.03 -18.57
CA LYS A 175 -2.70 -17.71 -18.96
C LYS A 175 -3.67 -16.56 -18.71
N GLU A 176 -4.94 -16.73 -18.97
CA GLU A 176 -5.99 -15.72 -18.72
C GLU A 176 -6.08 -15.39 -17.23
N LYS A 177 -6.11 -16.41 -16.36
CA LYS A 177 -6.10 -16.22 -14.91
C LYS A 177 -4.80 -15.58 -14.42
N GLN A 178 -3.64 -15.94 -14.99
CA GLN A 178 -2.36 -15.31 -14.68
C GLN A 178 -2.42 -13.79 -14.92
N VAL A 179 -2.86 -13.37 -16.10
CA VAL A 179 -2.96 -11.94 -16.48
C VAL A 179 -3.95 -11.20 -15.59
N LYS A 180 -5.11 -11.81 -15.32
CA LYS A 180 -6.14 -11.20 -14.46
C LYS A 180 -5.64 -10.96 -13.04
N ILE A 181 -5.10 -12.00 -12.39
CA ILE A 181 -4.61 -11.92 -11.01
C ILE A 181 -3.42 -10.95 -10.91
N ALA A 182 -2.50 -10.99 -11.89
CA ALA A 182 -1.36 -10.09 -11.93
C ALA A 182 -1.79 -8.61 -12.08
N ARG A 183 -2.76 -8.32 -12.95
CA ARG A 183 -3.29 -6.97 -13.13
C ARG A 183 -3.94 -6.44 -11.85
N GLU A 184 -4.85 -7.21 -11.25
CA GLU A 184 -5.49 -6.87 -9.98
C GLU A 184 -4.45 -6.63 -8.87
N SER A 185 -3.38 -7.43 -8.85
CA SER A 185 -2.29 -7.27 -7.87
C SER A 185 -1.55 -5.95 -8.05
N LEU A 186 -1.32 -5.49 -9.27
CA LEU A 186 -0.70 -4.19 -9.54
C LEU A 186 -1.63 -3.01 -9.27
N GLU A 187 -2.92 -3.13 -9.60
CA GLU A 187 -3.87 -2.03 -9.55
C GLU A 187 -4.47 -1.81 -8.15
N VAL A 188 -4.57 -2.89 -7.34
CA VAL A 188 -5.22 -2.84 -6.02
C VAL A 188 -4.25 -3.15 -4.90
N PHE A 189 -3.62 -4.34 -4.91
CA PHE A 189 -2.84 -4.82 -3.75
C PHE A 189 -1.48 -4.13 -3.60
N GLY A 190 -0.82 -3.76 -4.69
CA GLY A 190 0.41 -2.97 -4.66
C GLY A 190 0.21 -1.60 -4.00
N PRO A 191 -0.76 -0.79 -4.45
CA PRO A 191 -1.12 0.47 -3.80
C PRO A 191 -1.56 0.31 -2.33
N MET A 192 -2.31 -0.76 -1.99
CA MET A 192 -2.67 -1.02 -0.60
C MET A 192 -1.45 -1.29 0.28
N ALA A 193 -0.51 -2.13 -0.18
CA ALA A 193 0.74 -2.40 0.53
C ALA A 193 1.56 -1.11 0.71
N ASP A 194 1.59 -0.22 -0.29
CA ASP A 194 2.27 1.07 -0.18
C ASP A 194 1.65 1.96 0.90
N ARG A 195 0.31 2.01 0.95
CA ARG A 195 -0.41 2.79 1.98
C ARG A 195 -0.18 2.29 3.40
N LEU A 196 -0.05 0.98 3.56
CA LEU A 196 0.30 0.35 4.84
C LEU A 196 1.78 0.55 5.20
N GLY A 197 2.57 1.26 4.39
CA GLY A 197 4.00 1.44 4.59
C GLY A 197 4.82 0.17 4.31
N MET A 198 4.19 -0.92 3.83
CA MET A 198 4.80 -2.23 3.56
C MET A 198 5.58 -2.21 2.24
N GLY A 199 6.61 -1.37 2.16
CA GLY A 199 7.33 -1.07 0.93
C GLY A 199 8.00 -2.29 0.29
N ARG A 200 8.46 -3.26 1.09
CA ARG A 200 9.01 -4.52 0.61
C ARG A 200 7.93 -5.39 -0.03
N VAL A 201 6.79 -5.55 0.65
CA VAL A 201 5.64 -6.34 0.17
C VAL A 201 5.10 -5.76 -1.14
N ARG A 202 4.95 -4.43 -1.21
CA ARG A 202 4.58 -3.74 -2.45
C ARG A 202 5.52 -4.12 -3.59
N MET A 203 6.83 -4.02 -3.35
CA MET A 203 7.85 -4.30 -4.36
C MET A 203 7.79 -5.75 -4.84
N GLU A 204 7.60 -6.72 -3.94
CA GLU A 204 7.48 -8.14 -4.27
C GLU A 204 6.21 -8.43 -5.10
N ILE A 205 5.06 -7.86 -4.70
CA ILE A 205 3.80 -7.97 -5.44
C ILE A 205 3.93 -7.36 -6.84
N GLU A 206 4.45 -6.13 -6.94
CA GLU A 206 4.64 -5.44 -8.22
C GLU A 206 5.57 -6.21 -9.16
N GLU A 207 6.66 -6.76 -8.65
CA GLU A 207 7.66 -7.48 -9.44
C GLU A 207 7.14 -8.83 -9.93
N LEU A 208 6.51 -9.62 -9.06
CA LEU A 208 5.86 -10.87 -9.44
C LEU A 208 4.76 -10.64 -10.47
N ALA A 209 3.85 -9.69 -10.21
CA ALA A 209 2.75 -9.39 -11.12
C ALA A 209 3.25 -8.92 -12.49
N PHE A 210 4.24 -8.04 -12.54
CA PHE A 210 4.84 -7.57 -13.79
C PHE A 210 5.48 -8.70 -14.59
N SER A 211 6.09 -9.69 -13.93
CA SER A 211 6.68 -10.86 -14.59
C SER A 211 5.67 -11.71 -15.36
N TYR A 212 4.39 -11.68 -14.98
CA TYR A 212 3.29 -12.37 -15.67
C TYR A 212 2.61 -11.50 -16.72
N LEU A 213 2.52 -10.17 -16.51
CA LEU A 213 1.88 -9.23 -17.45
C LEU A 213 2.74 -8.97 -18.69
N ASP A 214 4.03 -8.73 -18.50
CA ASP A 214 4.98 -8.55 -19.61
C ASP A 214 6.28 -9.31 -19.35
N PRO A 215 6.28 -10.63 -19.60
CA PRO A 215 7.46 -11.48 -19.38
C PRO A 215 8.67 -11.07 -20.23
N THR A 216 8.42 -10.49 -21.40
CA THR A 216 9.46 -10.09 -22.35
C THR A 216 10.22 -8.86 -21.84
N GLU A 217 9.50 -7.81 -21.52
CA GLU A 217 10.09 -6.59 -20.98
C GLU A 217 10.71 -6.83 -19.60
N PHE A 218 10.06 -7.63 -18.75
CA PHE A 218 10.60 -8.05 -17.45
C PHE A 218 12.00 -8.69 -17.61
N LYS A 219 12.16 -9.66 -18.51
CA LYS A 219 13.45 -10.33 -18.77
C LYS A 219 14.50 -9.37 -19.32
N LYS A 220 14.10 -8.49 -20.24
CA LYS A 220 14.98 -7.47 -20.83
C LYS A 220 15.53 -6.55 -19.75
N LEU A 221 14.66 -5.97 -18.91
CA LEU A 221 15.03 -5.05 -17.84
C LEU A 221 15.84 -5.75 -16.73
N ARG A 222 15.49 -6.96 -16.34
CA ARG A 222 16.24 -7.78 -15.38
C ARG A 222 17.67 -8.05 -15.86
N ASN A 223 17.85 -8.41 -17.13
CA ASN A 223 19.16 -8.60 -17.72
C ASN A 223 19.98 -7.31 -17.78
N LEU A 224 19.31 -6.19 -18.04
CA LEU A 224 19.93 -4.86 -18.05
C LEU A 224 20.44 -4.47 -16.66
N ILE A 225 19.61 -4.66 -15.61
CA ILE A 225 20.01 -4.47 -14.21
C ILE A 225 21.22 -5.35 -13.88
N ARG A 226 21.18 -6.65 -14.22
CA ARG A 226 22.28 -7.60 -13.95
C ARG A 226 23.59 -7.17 -14.61
N LYS A 227 23.54 -6.70 -15.88
CA LYS A 227 24.73 -6.21 -16.60
C LYS A 227 25.32 -4.96 -15.94
N ARG A 228 24.47 -4.02 -15.51
CA ARG A 228 24.94 -2.79 -14.83
C ARG A 228 25.48 -3.08 -13.43
N LEU A 229 24.81 -3.97 -12.66
CA LEU A 229 25.30 -4.42 -11.36
C LEU A 229 26.72 -5.01 -11.46
N GLY A 230 26.94 -5.95 -12.36
CA GLY A 230 28.26 -6.59 -12.50
C GLY A 230 29.41 -5.62 -12.78
N LYS A 231 29.14 -4.51 -13.49
CA LYS A 231 30.13 -3.45 -13.75
C LYS A 231 30.34 -2.51 -12.56
N SER A 232 29.36 -2.37 -11.68
CA SER A 232 29.35 -1.33 -10.63
C SER A 232 29.63 -1.88 -9.24
N THR A 233 29.49 -3.19 -8.99
CA THR A 233 29.64 -3.79 -7.64
C THR A 233 31.03 -3.51 -7.03
N ARG A 234 32.11 -3.65 -7.80
CA ARG A 234 33.47 -3.38 -7.31
C ARG A 234 33.67 -1.90 -6.95
N LYS A 235 33.10 -1.00 -7.75
CA LYS A 235 33.21 0.44 -7.53
C LYS A 235 32.41 0.89 -6.31
N LEU A 236 31.20 0.30 -6.12
CA LEU A 236 30.41 0.55 -4.91
C LEU A 236 31.09 0.03 -3.64
N GLY A 237 31.83 -1.09 -3.74
CA GLY A 237 32.63 -1.60 -2.64
C GLY A 237 33.66 -0.57 -2.17
N ILE A 238 34.36 0.08 -3.10
CA ILE A 238 35.35 1.12 -2.76
C ILE A 238 34.68 2.31 -2.06
N VAL A 239 33.56 2.79 -2.58
CA VAL A 239 32.79 3.91 -1.98
C VAL A 239 32.27 3.52 -0.60
N ARG A 240 31.75 2.30 -0.44
CA ARG A 240 31.30 1.79 0.85
C ARG A 240 32.43 1.79 1.89
N ASP A 241 33.61 1.29 1.49
CA ASP A 241 34.76 1.18 2.39
C ASP A 241 35.35 2.56 2.76
N GLU A 242 35.28 3.53 1.85
CA GLU A 242 35.67 4.93 2.11
C GLU A 242 34.72 5.58 3.13
N ILE A 243 33.42 5.43 2.93
CA ILE A 243 32.38 5.95 3.85
C ILE A 243 32.51 5.27 5.23
N ALA A 244 32.70 3.95 5.26
CA ALA A 244 32.85 3.21 6.51
C ALA A 244 34.03 3.75 7.34
N LYS A 245 35.18 4.04 6.71
CA LYS A 245 36.32 4.66 7.38
C LYS A 245 36.00 6.04 7.95
N ALA A 246 35.30 6.88 7.19
CA ALA A 246 34.92 8.21 7.63
C ALA A 246 33.92 8.17 8.81
N LEU A 247 32.91 7.29 8.75
CA LEU A 247 31.93 7.13 9.82
C LEU A 247 32.56 6.55 11.11
N HIS A 248 33.51 5.62 10.99
CA HIS A 248 34.27 5.13 12.14
C HIS A 248 35.10 6.25 12.80
N HIS A 249 35.71 7.12 11.99
CA HIS A 249 36.44 8.29 12.51
C HIS A 249 35.53 9.22 13.31
N GLU A 250 34.30 9.41 12.85
CA GLU A 250 33.27 10.20 13.52
C GLU A 250 32.58 9.46 14.69
N LYS A 251 32.97 8.21 14.99
CA LYS A 251 32.40 7.37 16.05
C LYS A 251 30.89 7.19 15.91
N VAL A 252 30.39 7.04 14.70
CA VAL A 252 29.01 6.69 14.41
C VAL A 252 28.91 5.16 14.29
N GLU A 253 27.97 4.54 14.96
CA GLU A 253 27.59 3.14 14.74
C GLU A 253 26.64 3.05 13.54
N PHE A 254 26.90 2.12 12.62
CA PHE A 254 26.16 2.04 11.37
C PHE A 254 26.20 0.65 10.73
N GLU A 255 25.20 0.40 9.88
CA GLU A 255 25.22 -0.65 8.87
C GLU A 255 25.13 -0.04 7.47
N ILE A 256 25.92 -0.56 6.51
CA ILE A 256 25.85 -0.15 5.10
C ILE A 256 25.44 -1.33 4.24
N ASN A 257 24.28 -1.20 3.57
CA ASN A 257 23.72 -2.22 2.70
C ASN A 257 23.51 -1.69 1.28
N GLY A 258 23.82 -2.50 0.26
CA GLY A 258 23.45 -2.19 -1.12
C GLY A 258 21.97 -2.41 -1.37
N ARG A 259 21.33 -1.50 -2.09
CA ARG A 259 19.94 -1.63 -2.56
C ARG A 259 19.90 -1.57 -4.08
N VAL A 260 19.20 -2.52 -4.68
CA VAL A 260 18.93 -2.56 -6.11
C VAL A 260 17.46 -2.19 -6.33
N LYS A 261 17.19 -1.34 -7.31
CA LYS A 261 15.83 -0.97 -7.68
C LYS A 261 15.12 -2.15 -8.33
N SER A 262 13.83 -2.35 -8.01
CA SER A 262 13.01 -3.40 -8.62
C SER A 262 12.82 -3.19 -10.12
N VAL A 263 12.63 -4.29 -10.86
CA VAL A 263 12.42 -4.26 -12.32
C VAL A 263 11.20 -3.42 -12.68
N TYR A 264 10.10 -3.56 -11.92
CA TYR A 264 8.90 -2.77 -12.17
C TYR A 264 9.07 -1.27 -11.89
N SER A 265 9.80 -0.92 -10.83
CA SER A 265 10.13 0.50 -10.56
C SER A 265 11.01 1.10 -11.66
N LEU A 266 11.92 0.30 -12.23
CA LEU A 266 12.71 0.71 -13.39
C LEU A 266 11.82 0.90 -14.62
N HIS A 267 10.90 -0.04 -14.89
CA HIS A 267 9.93 0.07 -15.99
C HIS A 267 9.11 1.38 -15.89
N LYS A 268 8.53 1.68 -14.72
CA LYS A 268 7.78 2.93 -14.48
C LYS A 268 8.62 4.17 -14.77
N LYS A 269 9.88 4.19 -14.33
CA LYS A 269 10.77 5.32 -14.58
C LYS A 269 11.14 5.49 -16.05
N LEU A 270 11.45 4.39 -16.74
CA LEU A 270 11.77 4.43 -18.17
C LEU A 270 10.61 4.99 -19.01
N ARG A 271 9.37 4.66 -18.64
CA ARG A 271 8.18 5.23 -19.31
C ARG A 271 8.04 6.75 -19.09
N LYS A 272 8.54 7.29 -17.96
CA LYS A 272 8.50 8.73 -17.66
C LYS A 272 9.71 9.49 -18.26
N SER A 273 10.92 8.91 -18.19
CA SER A 273 12.17 9.60 -18.57
C SER A 273 12.66 9.31 -20.00
N GLY A 274 12.15 8.25 -20.64
CA GLY A 274 12.54 7.86 -22.01
C GLY A 274 13.92 7.22 -22.15
N SER A 275 14.87 7.50 -21.26
CA SER A 275 16.23 6.97 -21.31
C SER A 275 16.68 6.33 -20.01
N ILE A 276 17.42 5.22 -20.12
CA ILE A 276 18.01 4.54 -18.96
C ILE A 276 19.23 5.31 -18.41
N ASP A 277 19.87 6.14 -19.22
CA ASP A 277 21.04 6.91 -18.81
C ASP A 277 20.67 8.06 -17.88
N ASP A 278 19.38 8.47 -17.89
CA ASP A 278 18.81 9.43 -16.95
C ASP A 278 18.41 8.79 -15.59
N ILE A 279 18.56 7.47 -15.45
CA ILE A 279 18.21 6.74 -14.21
C ILE A 279 19.46 6.51 -13.38
N TYR A 280 19.76 7.45 -12.51
CA TYR A 280 20.95 7.42 -11.64
C TYR A 280 20.77 6.59 -10.36
N ASP A 281 19.53 6.24 -9.97
CA ASP A 281 19.15 5.53 -8.75
C ASP A 281 18.91 4.03 -8.95
N LEU A 282 19.55 3.44 -9.96
CA LEU A 282 19.47 2.00 -10.21
C LEU A 282 20.06 1.19 -9.06
N MET A 283 21.08 1.77 -8.41
CA MET A 283 21.78 1.24 -7.27
C MET A 283 21.91 2.36 -6.22
N ALA A 284 21.56 2.02 -5.02
CA ALA A 284 21.66 2.91 -3.88
C ALA A 284 22.42 2.21 -2.74
N LEU A 285 23.06 3.00 -1.89
CA LEU A 285 23.56 2.53 -0.61
C LEU A 285 22.61 2.98 0.50
N ARG A 286 22.29 2.05 1.39
CA ARG A 286 21.49 2.31 2.57
C ARG A 286 22.40 2.31 3.78
N ILE A 287 22.31 3.37 4.58
CA ILE A 287 23.03 3.51 5.84
C ILE A 287 22.00 3.53 6.96
N ILE A 288 22.13 2.59 7.90
CA ILE A 288 21.24 2.46 9.06
C ILE A 288 22.05 2.85 10.28
N VAL A 289 21.49 3.68 11.15
CA VAL A 289 22.13 4.22 12.36
C VAL A 289 21.17 4.16 13.55
N GLU A 290 21.67 4.43 14.76
CA GLU A 290 20.85 4.36 15.98
C GLU A 290 19.88 5.54 16.12
N THR A 291 20.36 6.77 15.93
CA THR A 291 19.60 7.97 16.26
C THR A 291 19.28 8.84 15.04
N LYS A 292 18.28 9.73 15.17
CA LYS A 292 17.96 10.72 14.14
C LYS A 292 19.12 11.70 13.95
N GLU A 293 19.77 12.06 15.03
CA GLU A 293 20.95 12.94 15.04
C GLU A 293 22.07 12.32 14.22
N ASP A 294 22.32 11.03 14.34
CA ASP A 294 23.30 10.32 13.54
C ASP A 294 22.94 10.29 12.04
N CYS A 295 21.63 10.25 11.70
CA CYS A 295 21.23 10.38 10.30
C CYS A 295 21.75 11.70 9.68
N TYR A 296 21.61 12.81 10.39
CA TYR A 296 22.08 14.13 9.92
C TYR A 296 23.61 14.23 9.96
N ARG A 297 24.29 13.61 10.93
CA ARG A 297 25.76 13.52 10.96
C ARG A 297 26.28 12.76 9.74
N VAL A 298 25.69 11.60 9.42
CA VAL A 298 26.03 10.82 8.22
C VAL A 298 25.82 11.63 6.96
N LEU A 299 24.73 12.39 6.85
CA LEU A 299 24.49 13.29 5.72
C LEU A 299 25.62 14.31 5.57
N GLY A 300 26.05 14.94 6.68
CA GLY A 300 27.19 15.88 6.71
C GLY A 300 28.50 15.23 6.26
N VAL A 301 28.80 14.03 6.72
CA VAL A 301 29.98 13.24 6.32
C VAL A 301 29.95 12.95 4.81
N LEU A 302 28.81 12.48 4.28
CA LEU A 302 28.67 12.19 2.85
C LEU A 302 28.90 13.44 1.98
N HIS A 303 28.37 14.60 2.42
CA HIS A 303 28.52 15.86 1.68
C HIS A 303 29.92 16.49 1.83
N SER A 304 30.67 16.12 2.86
CA SER A 304 32.09 16.50 2.97
C SER A 304 33.00 15.66 2.07
N LEU A 305 32.66 14.39 1.83
CA LEU A 305 33.40 13.49 0.97
C LEU A 305 33.06 13.67 -0.51
N TYR A 306 31.81 13.96 -0.83
CA TYR A 306 31.27 13.95 -2.20
C TYR A 306 30.40 15.17 -2.50
N GLN A 307 30.40 15.58 -3.76
CA GLN A 307 29.56 16.69 -4.24
C GLN A 307 28.07 16.29 -4.27
N PRO A 308 27.18 16.91 -3.47
CA PRO A 308 25.75 16.59 -3.53
C PRO A 308 25.05 17.21 -4.73
N MET A 309 24.05 16.52 -5.25
CA MET A 309 23.07 17.05 -6.19
C MET A 309 21.91 17.68 -5.40
N ILE A 310 21.96 19.01 -5.18
CA ILE A 310 21.06 19.72 -4.26
C ILE A 310 19.57 19.43 -4.56
N ALA A 311 19.16 19.46 -5.83
CA ALA A 311 17.78 19.17 -6.25
C ALA A 311 17.31 17.73 -5.93
N ARG A 312 18.21 16.85 -5.49
CA ARG A 312 17.93 15.46 -5.15
C ARG A 312 18.10 15.14 -3.67
N ILE A 313 18.27 16.15 -2.83
CA ILE A 313 18.23 16.00 -1.38
C ILE A 313 16.76 16.00 -0.96
N LYS A 314 16.34 14.98 -0.19
CA LYS A 314 14.99 14.85 0.34
C LYS A 314 15.04 14.45 1.79
N ASP A 315 14.43 15.24 2.64
CA ASP A 315 14.34 14.98 4.07
C ASP A 315 12.94 14.45 4.43
N TYR A 316 12.84 13.12 4.42
CA TYR A 316 11.62 12.43 4.87
C TYR A 316 11.66 12.09 6.37
N ILE A 317 12.70 12.54 7.12
CA ILE A 317 12.70 12.47 8.59
C ILE A 317 11.93 13.67 9.14
N ALA A 318 12.26 14.87 8.67
CA ALA A 318 11.56 16.09 9.03
C ALA A 318 10.13 16.10 8.50
N VAL A 319 9.91 15.61 7.27
CA VAL A 319 8.61 15.56 6.60
C VAL A 319 8.34 14.13 6.10
N PRO A 320 7.78 13.25 6.96
CA PRO A 320 7.48 11.87 6.58
C PRO A 320 6.53 11.77 5.39
N LYS A 321 6.64 10.69 4.61
CA LYS A 321 5.66 10.41 3.56
C LYS A 321 4.28 10.06 4.14
N PRO A 322 3.17 10.14 3.32
CA PRO A 322 1.81 9.80 3.77
C PRO A 322 1.68 8.44 4.41
N ASN A 323 2.48 7.50 3.94
CA ASN A 323 2.51 6.12 4.45
C ASN A 323 3.44 5.93 5.65
N GLY A 324 3.91 7.01 6.29
CA GLY A 324 4.79 6.96 7.45
C GLY A 324 6.26 6.70 7.13
N TYR A 325 6.65 6.54 5.86
CA TYR A 325 8.05 6.31 5.48
C TYR A 325 8.94 7.49 5.86
N GLN A 326 10.04 7.21 6.57
CA GLN A 326 11.06 8.18 6.98
C GLN A 326 12.44 7.74 6.50
N SER A 327 13.22 8.66 5.97
CA SER A 327 14.63 8.50 5.57
C SER A 327 15.18 9.82 5.06
N LEU A 328 16.46 10.09 5.21
CA LEU A 328 17.14 11.10 4.39
C LEU A 328 17.56 10.46 3.06
N HIS A 329 17.30 11.13 1.97
CA HIS A 329 17.80 10.75 0.65
C HIS A 329 18.75 11.82 0.13
N THR A 330 19.91 11.42 -0.34
CA THR A 330 20.81 12.30 -1.06
C THR A 330 21.44 11.57 -2.23
N THR A 331 21.67 12.28 -3.30
CA THR A 331 22.39 11.77 -4.48
C THR A 331 23.68 12.57 -4.61
N VAL A 332 24.81 11.88 -4.70
CA VAL A 332 26.13 12.51 -4.78
C VAL A 332 26.88 12.10 -6.03
N ILE A 333 27.85 12.92 -6.43
CA ILE A 333 28.79 12.64 -7.51
C ILE A 333 30.15 12.35 -6.88
N THR A 334 30.65 11.13 -7.09
CA THR A 334 31.98 10.72 -6.61
C THR A 334 33.10 11.33 -7.47
N PRO A 335 34.37 11.35 -7.01
CA PRO A 335 35.52 11.80 -7.82
C PRO A 335 35.67 11.02 -9.14
N THR A 336 35.20 9.74 -9.16
CA THR A 336 35.19 8.91 -10.38
C THR A 336 33.97 9.16 -11.27
N LYS A 337 33.25 10.28 -11.06
CA LYS A 337 32.02 10.67 -11.79
C LYS A 337 30.88 9.66 -11.71
N GLN A 338 30.83 8.85 -10.65
CA GLN A 338 29.69 8.00 -10.40
C GLN A 338 28.62 8.78 -9.64
N ILE A 339 27.36 8.56 -10.02
CA ILE A 339 26.20 9.12 -9.32
C ILE A 339 25.61 8.01 -8.46
N ILE A 340 25.56 8.24 -7.15
CA ILE A 340 25.10 7.25 -6.16
C ILE A 340 24.04 7.91 -5.28
N GLU A 341 22.88 7.23 -5.13
CA GLU A 341 21.86 7.60 -4.15
C GLU A 341 22.17 6.95 -2.81
N PHE A 342 22.05 7.73 -1.75
CA PHE A 342 22.12 7.27 -0.37
C PHE A 342 20.77 7.41 0.31
N GLN A 343 20.42 6.40 1.10
CA GLN A 343 19.25 6.40 1.97
C GLN A 343 19.73 6.21 3.39
N ILE A 344 19.50 7.20 4.26
CA ILE A 344 19.98 7.21 5.63
C ILE A 344 18.77 7.20 6.55
N ARG A 345 18.73 6.29 7.52
CA ARG A 345 17.60 6.12 8.43
C ARG A 345 18.00 5.37 9.69
N THR A 346 17.21 5.48 10.76
CA THR A 346 17.40 4.69 11.97
C THR A 346 16.94 3.25 11.79
N TYR A 347 17.28 2.36 12.76
CA TYR A 347 16.77 0.99 12.79
C TYR A 347 15.25 0.95 12.83
N ASP A 348 14.58 1.77 13.67
CA ASP A 348 13.11 1.85 13.73
C ASP A 348 12.49 2.27 12.38
N MET A 349 13.08 3.29 11.73
CA MET A 349 12.65 3.71 10.40
C MET A 349 12.88 2.62 9.36
N HIS A 350 13.92 1.80 9.53
CA HIS A 350 14.21 0.68 8.65
C HIS A 350 13.16 -0.42 8.78
N GLU A 351 12.87 -0.86 9.99
CA GLU A 351 11.83 -1.84 10.28
C GLU A 351 10.48 -1.38 9.76
N PHE A 352 10.10 -0.14 10.03
CA PHE A 352 8.87 0.43 9.50
C PHE A 352 8.85 0.46 7.96
N ALA A 353 9.95 0.82 7.29
CA ALA A 353 10.00 0.87 5.83
C ALA A 353 9.98 -0.52 5.15
N GLU A 354 10.38 -1.58 5.87
CA GLU A 354 10.32 -2.97 5.38
C GLU A 354 8.96 -3.63 5.66
N ARG A 355 8.42 -3.48 6.88
CA ARG A 355 7.22 -4.17 7.38
C ARG A 355 5.97 -3.27 7.49
N GLY A 356 6.15 -1.95 7.46
CA GLY A 356 5.06 -1.00 7.58
C GLY A 356 4.28 -1.14 8.88
N LEU A 357 2.96 -1.04 8.78
CA LEU A 357 2.07 -1.20 9.92
C LEU A 357 2.18 -2.55 10.62
N ALA A 358 2.56 -3.62 9.92
CA ALA A 358 2.77 -4.93 10.53
C ALA A 358 3.79 -4.87 11.69
N ALA A 359 4.86 -4.08 11.58
CA ALA A 359 5.84 -3.89 12.64
C ALA A 359 5.23 -3.31 13.94
N SER A 360 4.13 -2.56 13.83
CA SER A 360 3.48 -1.91 14.97
C SER A 360 2.62 -2.86 15.80
N PHE A 361 2.10 -3.95 15.22
CA PHE A 361 1.23 -4.89 15.93
C PHE A 361 1.99 -5.67 17.01
N HIS A 362 3.15 -6.19 16.69
CA HIS A 362 3.98 -6.92 17.65
C HIS A 362 4.45 -6.05 18.82
N TYR A 363 4.79 -4.78 18.57
CA TYR A 363 5.24 -3.84 19.59
C TYR A 363 4.13 -3.47 20.60
N HIS A 364 2.88 -3.39 20.15
CA HIS A 364 1.73 -3.06 21.00
C HIS A 364 1.22 -4.24 21.82
N GLU A 365 1.34 -5.47 21.32
CA GLU A 365 1.03 -6.68 22.06
C GLU A 365 1.94 -6.83 23.30
N GLN A 366 3.25 -6.59 23.16
CA GLN A 366 4.20 -6.60 24.26
C GLN A 366 3.93 -5.50 25.31
N LYS A 367 3.25 -4.40 24.97
CA LYS A 367 2.88 -3.30 25.90
C LYS A 367 1.45 -3.38 26.44
N GLY A 368 0.69 -4.43 26.15
CA GLY A 368 -0.64 -4.68 26.72
C GLY A 368 -1.75 -3.72 26.27
N SER A 369 -1.57 -2.96 25.18
CA SER A 369 -2.58 -2.02 24.67
C SER A 369 -3.47 -2.66 23.61
N LYS A 370 -4.52 -3.38 24.04
CA LYS A 370 -5.58 -3.95 23.17
C LYS A 370 -6.46 -2.90 22.46
N ASP A 371 -6.31 -1.61 22.78
CA ASP A 371 -7.17 -0.55 22.25
C ASP A 371 -6.87 -0.16 20.79
N TYR A 372 -5.70 -0.53 20.27
CA TYR A 372 -5.26 -0.22 18.92
C TYR A 372 -5.92 -1.11 17.84
N THR A 373 -6.24 -2.34 18.19
CA THR A 373 -6.80 -3.35 17.27
C THR A 373 -8.31 -3.26 17.11
N ARG A 374 -9.05 -2.71 18.07
CA ARG A 374 -10.52 -2.76 18.12
C ARG A 374 -11.25 -1.58 17.50
N GLY A 375 -10.61 -0.71 16.71
CA GLY A 375 -11.31 0.43 16.07
C GLY A 375 -12.03 1.36 17.07
N LYS A 376 -11.81 1.19 18.37
CA LYS A 376 -12.26 2.18 19.35
C LYS A 376 -11.50 3.46 19.06
N LYS A 377 -12.22 4.53 18.79
CA LYS A 377 -11.74 5.90 18.64
C LYS A 377 -10.71 6.23 19.72
N SER A 378 -9.49 5.73 19.57
CA SER A 378 -8.34 6.27 20.25
C SER A 378 -8.07 7.60 19.59
N SER A 379 -8.16 8.64 20.36
CA SER A 379 -8.20 10.03 19.93
C SER A 379 -6.95 10.52 19.20
N ILE A 380 -5.96 9.66 18.90
CA ILE A 380 -4.76 10.06 18.17
C ILE A 380 -4.25 8.84 17.37
N LEU A 381 -4.88 8.53 16.23
CA LEU A 381 -4.20 7.73 15.21
C LEU A 381 -3.01 8.55 14.71
N PRO A 382 -1.80 7.95 14.59
CA PRO A 382 -0.68 8.61 13.97
C PRO A 382 -1.09 9.23 12.62
N THR A 383 -0.55 10.38 12.27
CA THR A 383 -0.95 11.15 11.08
C THR A 383 -0.95 10.31 9.79
N HIS A 384 -0.07 9.32 9.70
CA HIS A 384 0.01 8.39 8.57
C HIS A 384 -1.12 7.34 8.52
N MET A 385 -1.94 7.22 9.58
CA MET A 385 -3.07 6.30 9.64
C MET A 385 -4.44 6.98 9.42
N GLN A 386 -4.48 8.30 9.27
CA GLN A 386 -5.74 9.04 9.04
C GLN A 386 -6.51 8.56 7.80
N TRP A 387 -5.85 7.93 6.84
CA TRP A 387 -6.48 7.33 5.68
C TRP A 387 -7.41 6.16 6.03
N ILE A 388 -7.21 5.46 7.15
CA ILE A 388 -8.13 4.42 7.65
C ILE A 388 -9.49 5.05 8.00
N ASN A 389 -9.49 6.23 8.62
CA ASN A 389 -10.72 6.98 8.87
C ASN A 389 -11.40 7.39 7.55
N GLN A 390 -10.62 7.74 6.52
CA GLN A 390 -11.17 8.02 5.18
C GLN A 390 -11.80 6.78 4.55
N LEU A 391 -11.21 5.59 4.73
CA LEU A 391 -11.82 4.33 4.31
C LEU A 391 -13.15 4.09 5.01
N GLN A 392 -13.22 4.32 6.33
CA GLN A 392 -14.45 4.18 7.10
C GLN A 392 -15.52 5.16 6.61
N GLU A 393 -15.18 6.43 6.39
CA GLU A 393 -16.11 7.42 5.82
C GLU A 393 -16.64 7.02 4.44
N VAL A 394 -15.76 6.50 3.57
CA VAL A 394 -16.16 6.00 2.24
C VAL A 394 -17.07 4.77 2.38
N ALA A 395 -16.72 3.84 3.27
CA ALA A 395 -17.52 2.66 3.56
C ALA A 395 -18.91 3.02 4.10
N ASP A 396 -19.01 3.97 5.01
CA ASP A 396 -20.29 4.44 5.58
C ASP A 396 -21.16 5.15 4.53
N LYS A 397 -20.56 5.93 3.63
CA LYS A 397 -21.26 6.55 2.50
C LYS A 397 -21.81 5.51 1.52
N LEU A 398 -21.00 4.49 1.20
CA LEU A 398 -21.45 3.38 0.35
C LEU A 398 -22.60 2.58 0.99
N ARG A 399 -22.57 2.38 2.32
CA ARG A 399 -23.70 1.80 3.07
C ARG A 399 -24.94 2.69 3.04
N GLY A 400 -24.75 4.00 3.07
CA GLY A 400 -25.82 5.00 2.93
C GLY A 400 -26.42 5.12 1.53
N GLY A 401 -25.93 4.35 0.55
CA GLY A 401 -26.44 4.35 -0.83
C GLY A 401 -25.95 5.54 -1.68
N GLU A 402 -24.87 6.19 -1.28
CA GLU A 402 -24.26 7.25 -2.09
C GLU A 402 -23.55 6.66 -3.32
N ASP A 403 -23.79 7.26 -4.48
CA ASP A 403 -23.15 6.87 -5.74
C ASP A 403 -21.71 7.43 -5.81
N ILE A 404 -20.72 6.57 -5.52
CA ILE A 404 -19.29 6.87 -5.69
C ILE A 404 -18.79 6.11 -6.91
N THR A 405 -18.19 6.78 -7.88
CA THR A 405 -17.66 6.13 -9.09
C THR A 405 -16.34 5.42 -8.79
N SER A 406 -16.02 4.37 -9.59
CA SER A 406 -14.74 3.65 -9.46
C SER A 406 -13.53 4.57 -9.65
N ASP A 407 -13.62 5.56 -10.54
CA ASP A 407 -12.55 6.53 -10.78
C ASP A 407 -12.32 7.43 -9.55
N GLN A 408 -13.40 7.85 -8.88
CA GLN A 408 -13.32 8.63 -7.64
C GLN A 408 -12.70 7.84 -6.51
N LEU A 409 -13.06 6.55 -6.36
CA LEU A 409 -12.45 5.65 -5.39
C LEU A 409 -10.96 5.43 -5.69
N ASN A 410 -10.59 5.26 -6.96
CA ASN A 410 -9.19 5.11 -7.36
C ASN A 410 -8.37 6.37 -7.06
N ILE A 411 -8.89 7.57 -7.34
CA ILE A 411 -8.21 8.83 -7.06
C ILE A 411 -8.04 9.02 -5.54
N ASP A 412 -9.11 8.82 -4.76
CA ASP A 412 -9.09 9.09 -3.33
C ASP A 412 -8.30 8.03 -2.53
N LEU A 413 -8.31 6.77 -2.96
CA LEU A 413 -7.76 5.66 -2.20
C LEU A 413 -6.45 5.10 -2.74
N PHE A 414 -6.25 5.06 -4.07
CA PHE A 414 -5.13 4.37 -4.70
C PHE A 414 -4.19 5.27 -5.50
N GLY A 415 -4.59 6.54 -5.76
CA GLY A 415 -3.76 7.52 -6.47
C GLY A 415 -2.51 7.93 -5.70
N ASP A 416 -1.47 8.35 -6.43
CA ASP A 416 -0.30 9.01 -5.85
C ASP A 416 -0.76 10.24 -5.05
N ARG A 417 -0.05 10.55 -3.96
CA ARG A 417 -0.45 11.61 -3.00
C ARG A 417 0.60 12.71 -2.97
N ILE A 418 0.12 13.93 -2.74
CA ILE A 418 0.94 15.10 -2.50
C ILE A 418 0.70 15.65 -1.09
N PHE A 419 1.71 16.25 -0.51
CA PHE A 419 1.59 17.07 0.68
C PHE A 419 1.58 18.53 0.31
N VAL A 420 0.63 19.25 0.83
CA VAL A 420 0.58 20.70 0.75
C VAL A 420 0.52 21.28 2.17
N TYR A 421 1.00 22.48 2.32
CA TYR A 421 1.14 23.13 3.61
C TYR A 421 0.21 24.33 3.71
N SER A 422 -0.37 24.55 4.90
CA SER A 422 -0.94 25.87 5.21
C SER A 422 0.20 26.86 5.47
N PRO A 423 -0.06 28.18 5.41
CA PRO A 423 0.92 29.19 5.83
C PRO A 423 1.38 29.08 7.29
N LYS A 424 0.60 28.35 8.13
CA LYS A 424 0.94 28.05 9.52
C LYS A 424 1.83 26.82 9.69
N GLY A 425 2.12 26.10 8.57
CA GLY A 425 2.92 24.88 8.60
C GLY A 425 2.12 23.59 8.82
N ASP A 426 0.77 23.65 8.88
CA ASP A 426 -0.04 22.44 8.95
C ASP A 426 0.07 21.66 7.65
N ILE A 427 0.14 20.33 7.74
CA ILE A 427 0.35 19.43 6.59
C ILE A 427 -1.00 18.82 6.19
N TYR A 428 -1.34 18.92 4.90
CA TYR A 428 -2.55 18.35 4.32
C TYR A 428 -2.19 17.36 3.22
N ASN A 429 -2.83 16.20 3.26
CA ASN A 429 -2.60 15.10 2.33
C ASN A 429 -3.71 15.08 1.27
N LEU A 430 -3.34 15.29 0.00
CA LEU A 430 -4.25 15.34 -1.15
C LEU A 430 -3.81 14.31 -2.23
N PRO A 431 -4.71 13.83 -3.09
CA PRO A 431 -4.31 13.04 -4.26
C PRO A 431 -3.50 13.89 -5.25
N GLU A 432 -2.59 13.26 -6.00
CA GLU A 432 -1.89 13.92 -7.12
C GLU A 432 -2.92 14.41 -8.14
N GLY A 433 -2.78 15.66 -8.59
CA GLY A 433 -3.74 16.33 -9.45
C GLY A 433 -4.87 17.06 -8.71
N ALA A 434 -4.87 17.07 -7.38
CA ALA A 434 -5.80 17.88 -6.59
C ALA A 434 -5.64 19.36 -6.90
N LEU A 435 -6.77 20.08 -6.86
CA LEU A 435 -6.86 21.50 -7.18
C LEU A 435 -6.93 22.34 -5.88
N PRO A 436 -6.63 23.64 -5.93
CA PRO A 436 -6.65 24.51 -4.73
C PRO A 436 -7.98 24.49 -3.98
N LEU A 437 -9.10 24.28 -4.66
CA LEU A 437 -10.40 24.19 -4.03
C LEU A 437 -10.57 22.89 -3.21
N ASP A 438 -9.94 21.78 -3.63
CA ASP A 438 -9.89 20.53 -2.85
C ASP A 438 -9.20 20.76 -1.51
N PHE A 439 -8.09 21.51 -1.51
CA PHE A 439 -7.40 21.91 -0.29
C PHE A 439 -8.30 22.76 0.63
N ALA A 440 -9.00 23.76 0.07
CA ALA A 440 -9.86 24.62 0.86
C ALA A 440 -10.97 23.85 1.60
N TYR A 441 -11.61 22.89 0.92
CA TYR A 441 -12.62 22.03 1.53
C TYR A 441 -12.04 21.01 2.51
N LEU A 442 -10.79 20.59 2.31
CA LEU A 442 -10.10 19.69 3.24
C LEU A 442 -9.74 20.40 4.54
N VAL A 443 -9.33 21.67 4.48
CA VAL A 443 -9.03 22.47 5.67
C VAL A 443 -10.31 22.70 6.49
N HIS A 444 -11.35 23.24 5.88
CA HIS A 444 -12.66 23.42 6.52
C HIS A 444 -13.76 23.72 5.48
N SER A 445 -14.95 23.19 5.71
CA SER A 445 -16.08 23.40 4.78
C SER A 445 -16.46 24.88 4.61
N ASP A 446 -16.29 25.74 5.65
CA ASP A 446 -16.56 27.18 5.54
C ASP A 446 -15.46 27.91 4.77
N ILE A 447 -14.20 27.48 4.87
CA ILE A 447 -13.09 28.01 4.07
C ILE A 447 -13.36 27.71 2.60
N GLY A 448 -13.72 26.47 2.27
CA GLY A 448 -14.12 26.09 0.92
C GLY A 448 -15.32 26.89 0.40
N LYS A 449 -16.36 27.06 1.24
CA LYS A 449 -17.56 27.83 0.92
C LYS A 449 -17.27 29.29 0.55
N HIS A 450 -16.38 29.93 1.29
CA HIS A 450 -16.07 31.34 1.16
C HIS A 450 -14.80 31.61 0.35
N ALA A 451 -14.22 30.60 -0.32
CA ALA A 451 -13.04 30.77 -1.14
C ALA A 451 -13.28 31.80 -2.26
N ASN A 452 -12.31 32.69 -2.44
CA ASN A 452 -12.37 33.75 -3.45
C ASN A 452 -11.12 33.79 -4.34
N GLY A 453 -10.06 33.10 -3.94
CA GLY A 453 -8.80 32.96 -4.65
C GLY A 453 -7.80 32.18 -3.84
N PHE A 454 -6.65 31.89 -4.45
CA PHE A 454 -5.59 31.11 -3.85
C PHE A 454 -4.23 31.74 -4.09
N HIS A 455 -3.37 31.77 -3.05
CA HIS A 455 -1.94 31.96 -3.22
C HIS A 455 -1.27 30.56 -3.07
N VAL A 456 -0.47 30.20 -4.03
CA VAL A 456 0.38 29.02 -3.95
C VAL A 456 1.83 29.48 -4.02
N ASN A 457 2.60 29.18 -2.98
CA ASN A 457 3.99 29.65 -2.83
C ASN A 457 4.12 31.19 -2.95
N GLY A 458 3.15 31.90 -2.37
CA GLY A 458 3.10 33.39 -2.37
C GLY A 458 2.61 34.03 -3.68
N MET A 459 2.26 33.24 -4.70
CA MET A 459 1.75 33.76 -5.98
C MET A 459 0.28 33.41 -6.17
N ILE A 460 -0.50 34.34 -6.74
CA ILE A 460 -1.90 34.07 -7.10
C ILE A 460 -1.94 32.97 -8.17
N ARG A 461 -2.76 31.93 -7.92
CA ARG A 461 -2.95 30.82 -8.83
C ARG A 461 -4.44 30.63 -9.16
N PRO A 462 -4.75 30.20 -10.39
CA PRO A 462 -6.11 29.90 -10.80
C PRO A 462 -6.64 28.65 -10.12
N PHE A 463 -7.98 28.50 -10.10
CA PHE A 463 -8.70 27.38 -9.46
C PHE A 463 -8.43 26.01 -10.12
N ASN A 464 -8.03 26.00 -11.38
CA ASN A 464 -7.84 24.81 -12.22
C ASN A 464 -6.37 24.37 -12.39
N GLU A 465 -5.44 24.99 -11.69
CA GLU A 465 -4.03 24.60 -11.73
C GLU A 465 -3.76 23.55 -10.62
N PRO A 466 -3.28 22.33 -10.98
CA PRO A 466 -3.00 21.30 -10.00
C PRO A 466 -1.93 21.71 -8.98
N LEU A 467 -2.15 21.29 -7.75
CA LEU A 467 -1.17 21.45 -6.66
C LEU A 467 -0.06 20.41 -6.79
N HIS A 468 1.13 20.75 -6.31
CA HIS A 468 2.31 19.90 -6.31
C HIS A 468 2.77 19.61 -4.89
N ASN A 469 3.53 18.53 -4.74
CA ASN A 469 4.09 18.16 -3.45
C ASN A 469 5.04 19.24 -2.91
N GLY A 470 4.78 19.72 -1.72
CA GLY A 470 5.55 20.79 -1.08
C GLY A 470 4.97 22.20 -1.24
N ASP A 471 3.86 22.37 -1.97
CA ASP A 471 3.24 23.68 -2.14
C ASP A 471 2.70 24.23 -0.81
N ILE A 472 2.92 25.53 -0.57
CA ILE A 472 2.30 26.29 0.52
C ILE A 472 1.06 26.96 -0.05
N VAL A 473 -0.12 26.59 0.46
CA VAL A 473 -1.41 27.03 -0.08
C VAL A 473 -2.14 27.92 0.93
N GLU A 474 -2.40 29.15 0.55
CA GLU A 474 -3.21 30.11 1.30
C GLU A 474 -4.55 30.32 0.57
N VAL A 475 -5.66 30.18 1.32
CA VAL A 475 -7.01 30.39 0.79
C VAL A 475 -7.46 31.80 1.12
N MET A 476 -7.66 32.61 0.10
CA MET A 476 -8.29 33.92 0.26
C MET A 476 -9.81 33.73 0.41
N THR A 477 -10.38 34.21 1.51
CA THR A 477 -11.82 34.10 1.77
C THR A 477 -12.50 35.45 1.76
N ARG A 478 -13.76 35.48 1.30
CA ARG A 478 -14.67 36.65 1.41
C ARG A 478 -15.99 36.23 2.02
N LYS A 479 -16.48 36.95 3.02
CA LYS A 479 -17.78 36.68 3.70
C LYS A 479 -18.97 36.58 2.71
N ASN A 480 -18.93 37.35 1.64
CA ASN A 480 -20.01 37.39 0.61
C ASN A 480 -19.73 36.44 -0.57
N SER A 481 -18.64 35.67 -0.55
CA SER A 481 -18.42 34.63 -1.55
C SER A 481 -19.33 33.44 -1.27
N SER A 482 -19.87 32.85 -2.31
CA SER A 482 -20.75 31.68 -2.23
C SER A 482 -20.33 30.65 -3.29
N PRO A 483 -20.56 29.35 -3.04
CA PRO A 483 -20.27 28.30 -3.98
C PRO A 483 -21.00 28.53 -5.32
N LYS A 484 -20.31 28.23 -6.42
CA LYS A 484 -20.85 28.32 -7.78
C LYS A 484 -20.92 26.93 -8.38
N GLN A 485 -21.90 26.68 -9.27
CA GLN A 485 -22.03 25.38 -9.96
C GLN A 485 -20.76 25.04 -10.75
N ALA A 486 -20.12 26.03 -11.38
CA ALA A 486 -18.84 25.85 -12.11
C ALA A 486 -17.68 25.34 -11.23
N TRP A 487 -17.77 25.49 -9.90
CA TRP A 487 -16.75 24.94 -9.01
C TRP A 487 -16.71 23.41 -8.99
N LEU A 488 -17.78 22.73 -9.44
CA LEU A 488 -17.79 21.28 -9.59
C LEU A 488 -16.75 20.78 -10.60
N ASP A 489 -16.34 21.63 -11.55
CA ASP A 489 -15.27 21.36 -12.51
C ASP A 489 -13.88 21.64 -11.93
N HIS A 490 -13.82 22.29 -10.77
CA HIS A 490 -12.58 22.68 -10.08
C HIS A 490 -12.37 21.91 -8.75
N VAL A 491 -12.96 20.74 -8.62
CA VAL A 491 -12.72 19.78 -7.53
C VAL A 491 -12.52 18.38 -8.10
N THR A 492 -11.48 17.73 -7.65
CA THR A 492 -11.13 16.36 -8.06
C THR A 492 -11.48 15.35 -6.98
N THR A 493 -11.37 15.74 -5.69
CA THR A 493 -11.63 14.84 -4.57
C THR A 493 -13.12 14.62 -4.33
N THR A 494 -13.48 13.41 -3.92
CA THR A 494 -14.86 13.07 -3.54
C THR A 494 -15.32 13.88 -2.34
N HIS A 495 -14.41 14.13 -1.36
CA HIS A 495 -14.71 14.95 -0.19
C HIS A 495 -15.15 16.37 -0.56
N ALA A 496 -14.33 17.09 -1.33
CA ALA A 496 -14.66 18.46 -1.75
C ALA A 496 -15.92 18.50 -2.61
N ARG A 497 -16.08 17.58 -3.55
CA ARG A 497 -17.24 17.46 -4.45
C ARG A 497 -18.55 17.26 -3.67
N ASN A 498 -18.55 16.40 -2.66
CA ASN A 498 -19.75 16.14 -1.85
C ASN A 498 -20.10 17.33 -0.96
N LYS A 499 -19.12 17.96 -0.31
CA LYS A 499 -19.35 19.20 0.47
C LYS A 499 -19.91 20.32 -0.40
N LEU A 500 -19.31 20.53 -1.58
CA LEU A 500 -19.76 21.54 -2.54
C LEU A 500 -21.19 21.25 -3.03
N ARG A 501 -21.51 20.01 -3.41
CA ARG A 501 -22.86 19.63 -3.82
C ARG A 501 -23.89 19.86 -2.72
N ALA A 502 -23.57 19.52 -1.46
CA ALA A 502 -24.45 19.77 -0.33
C ALA A 502 -24.74 21.27 -0.16
N GLN A 503 -23.71 22.11 -0.25
CA GLN A 503 -23.87 23.57 -0.16
C GLN A 503 -24.65 24.15 -1.35
N LEU A 504 -24.42 23.67 -2.58
CA LEU A 504 -25.18 24.11 -3.76
C LEU A 504 -26.66 23.72 -3.68
N ARG A 505 -26.98 22.55 -3.08
CA ARG A 505 -28.38 22.15 -2.80
C ARG A 505 -29.03 23.05 -1.77
N GLN A 506 -28.32 23.38 -0.66
CA GLN A 506 -28.82 24.30 0.36
C GLN A 506 -29.11 25.71 -0.20
N LEU A 507 -28.33 26.13 -1.20
CA LEU A 507 -28.52 27.41 -1.89
C LEU A 507 -29.57 27.35 -3.02
N GLY A 508 -30.18 26.19 -3.29
CA GLY A 508 -31.14 26.00 -4.36
C GLY A 508 -30.56 26.11 -5.77
N ILE A 509 -29.22 26.07 -5.93
CA ILE A 509 -28.52 26.19 -7.21
C ILE A 509 -28.62 24.89 -8.02
N ILE A 510 -28.61 23.74 -7.34
CA ILE A 510 -28.83 22.43 -7.97
C ILE A 510 -30.02 21.74 -7.30
N SER A 511 -30.91 21.15 -8.13
CA SER A 511 -32.05 20.38 -7.61
C SER A 511 -31.56 19.06 -7.02
N GLY A 512 -32.05 18.73 -5.83
CA GLY A 512 -31.90 17.39 -5.28
C GLY A 512 -32.69 16.40 -6.14
N ILE A 513 -32.03 15.57 -6.94
CA ILE A 513 -32.71 14.43 -7.55
C ILE A 513 -33.00 13.47 -6.41
N SER A 514 -34.24 13.49 -5.90
CA SER A 514 -34.70 12.45 -4.99
C SER A 514 -34.74 11.13 -5.79
N HIS A 515 -34.29 10.04 -5.20
CA HIS A 515 -34.36 8.68 -5.79
C HIS A 515 -35.77 8.33 -6.31
N ALA A 516 -36.82 8.96 -5.76
CA ALA A 516 -38.20 8.83 -6.21
C ALA A 516 -38.42 9.35 -7.65
N ALA A 517 -37.76 10.43 -8.08
CA ALA A 517 -37.92 10.99 -9.43
C ALA A 517 -37.20 10.13 -10.51
N ALA A 518 -36.10 9.47 -10.19
CA ALA A 518 -35.43 8.56 -11.12
C ALA A 518 -36.24 7.28 -11.36
N ILE A 519 -36.88 6.73 -10.31
CA ILE A 519 -37.77 5.57 -10.43
C ILE A 519 -39.03 5.90 -11.20
N ILE A 520 -39.57 7.10 -11.07
CA ILE A 520 -40.75 7.56 -11.83
C ILE A 520 -40.41 7.74 -13.33
N ARG A 521 -39.22 8.28 -13.67
CA ARG A 521 -38.79 8.41 -15.07
C ARG A 521 -38.59 7.06 -15.75
N VAL A 522 -37.98 6.08 -15.07
CA VAL A 522 -37.81 4.73 -15.64
C VAL A 522 -39.16 4.01 -15.81
N LYS A 523 -40.12 4.18 -14.87
CA LYS A 523 -41.47 3.63 -15.01
C LYS A 523 -42.30 4.31 -16.11
N THR A 524 -42.08 5.59 -16.36
CA THR A 524 -42.81 6.33 -17.40
C THR A 524 -42.27 6.03 -18.81
N MET A 525 -40.95 5.76 -18.93
CA MET A 525 -40.38 5.31 -20.21
C MET A 525 -40.80 3.89 -20.58
N ARG A 526 -40.88 2.97 -19.62
CA ARG A 526 -41.39 1.58 -19.84
C ARG A 526 -42.90 1.51 -20.16
N LYS A 527 -43.67 2.55 -19.87
CA LYS A 527 -45.11 2.66 -20.24
C LYS A 527 -45.36 3.26 -21.62
N LYS A 528 -44.32 3.82 -22.27
CA LYS A 528 -44.43 4.35 -23.65
C LYS A 528 -43.91 3.37 -24.72
N GLU A 529 -43.34 2.23 -24.30
CA GLU A 529 -42.89 1.16 -25.21
C GLU A 529 -43.78 -0.11 -25.15
N LYS A 530 -44.98 0.01 -24.59
CA LYS A 530 -46.04 -1.01 -24.71
C LYS A 530 -47.22 -0.33 -25.46
#